data_5438ecee5c598f8676ebddc89fdeec55
#
_entry.id   5438ecee5c598f8676ebddc89fdeec55
#
_cell.length_a   1.000
_cell.length_b   1.000
_cell.length_c   1.000
_cell.angle_alpha   90.00
_cell.angle_beta   90.00
_cell.angle_gamma   90.00
#
_symmetry.space_group_name_H-M   'P 1'
#
loop_
_entity.id
_entity.type
_entity.pdbx_description
1 polymer ?
#
loop_
_entity_poly.entity_id
_entity_poly.type
_entity_poly.pdbx_seq_one_letter_code
_entity_poly.pdbx_strand_id
1 'polypeptide(L)'
;MSRFRPLKVIAKIRESRLITSFHLAAGNVPLEGFKPGQFLVFRIATPHGEVVRNYSLSGSPDALGHYRISVKREDLGGSSQYLHDHVQVGDSLLAEGPRGAFVLDEAGNRPVVLLSGGVGLTPMVAMLHRLVKGTRRVLFLHACEGGDVHALRDEVEALVATRPGLSAHFCYRTPSDQDRQTKRFHSEGVFTREQLQSLLYLDDYDFYLCGPPPFMAAMYQTLCSLGVPKTRIAYEFFGPATVLEAAANPAPKPFVAAPSEGAITVEFRKSGITTDWTGAADSLLALAEDMGLSPEFSCRAGICNSCKSSITAGEVDYFEDPLDDLSPGEVLICCSRPKTSVVLEL
;
A
#
# COMPACT_ATOMS: atom_id res chain seq x y z
N MET A 1 17.99 -2.41 21.66
CA MET A 1 18.12 -3.72 20.95
C MET A 1 17.61 -3.50 19.52
N SER A 2 18.24 -4.10 18.50
CA SER A 2 17.78 -3.97 17.12
C SER A 2 16.35 -4.50 17.00
N ARG A 3 15.44 -3.74 16.37
CA ARG A 3 14.07 -4.16 16.07
C ARG A 3 14.04 -5.25 14.98
N PHE A 4 15.12 -5.34 14.18
CA PHE A 4 15.27 -6.34 13.13
C PHE A 4 15.61 -7.72 13.70
N ARG A 5 14.89 -8.72 13.25
CA ARG A 5 15.12 -10.14 13.57
C ARG A 5 15.35 -10.97 12.30
N PRO A 6 16.16 -12.03 12.36
CA PRO A 6 16.34 -12.91 11.22
C PRO A 6 15.07 -13.75 11.00
N LEU A 7 14.57 -13.75 9.76
CA LEU A 7 13.53 -14.65 9.28
C LEU A 7 14.16 -15.60 8.27
N LYS A 8 14.01 -16.91 8.50
CA LYS A 8 14.53 -17.95 7.62
C LYS A 8 13.62 -18.15 6.43
N VAL A 9 14.18 -18.18 5.22
CA VAL A 9 13.47 -18.57 4.00
C VAL A 9 13.21 -20.06 4.04
N ILE A 10 11.95 -20.45 4.16
CA ILE A 10 11.53 -21.87 4.21
C ILE A 10 10.99 -22.36 2.87
N ALA A 11 10.56 -21.46 1.99
CA ALA A 11 10.20 -21.76 0.61
C ALA A 11 10.45 -20.56 -0.28
N LYS A 12 10.79 -20.83 -1.56
CA LYS A 12 10.97 -19.84 -2.63
C LYS A 12 10.22 -20.35 -3.85
N ILE A 13 9.13 -19.67 -4.23
CA ILE A 13 8.20 -20.14 -5.27
C ILE A 13 8.13 -19.10 -6.37
N ARG A 14 8.40 -19.50 -7.61
CA ARG A 14 8.23 -18.64 -8.77
C ARG A 14 6.76 -18.59 -9.15
N GLU A 15 6.11 -17.47 -8.91
CA GLU A 15 4.68 -17.25 -9.16
C GLU A 15 4.40 -16.86 -10.63
N SER A 16 5.35 -16.13 -11.23
CA SER A 16 5.27 -15.72 -12.63
C SER A 16 6.67 -15.47 -13.19
N ARG A 17 6.77 -15.01 -14.42
CA ARG A 17 8.07 -14.63 -15.01
C ARG A 17 8.82 -13.57 -14.18
N LEU A 18 8.09 -12.66 -13.55
CA LEU A 18 8.66 -11.51 -12.83
C LEU A 18 8.52 -11.59 -11.31
N ILE A 19 7.63 -12.40 -10.77
CA ILE A 19 7.33 -12.40 -9.33
C ILE A 19 7.70 -13.74 -8.70
N THR A 20 8.41 -13.67 -7.58
CA THR A 20 8.77 -14.82 -6.73
C THR A 20 8.27 -14.59 -5.31
N SER A 21 7.62 -15.58 -4.74
CA SER A 21 7.20 -15.61 -3.33
C SER A 21 8.28 -16.22 -2.45
N PHE A 22 8.50 -15.58 -1.29
CA PHE A 22 9.38 -16.06 -0.23
C PHE A 22 8.53 -16.31 1.00
N HIS A 23 8.56 -17.54 1.51
CA HIS A 23 7.95 -17.89 2.79
C HIS A 23 9.01 -17.80 3.88
N LEU A 24 8.68 -17.06 4.95
CA LEU A 24 9.64 -16.62 5.96
C LEU A 24 9.16 -17.04 7.34
N ALA A 25 9.99 -17.79 8.08
CA ALA A 25 9.69 -18.27 9.42
C ALA A 25 10.72 -17.77 10.44
N ALA A 26 10.30 -17.57 11.69
CA ALA A 26 11.17 -17.13 12.78
C ALA A 26 11.73 -18.31 13.62
N GLY A 27 11.81 -19.50 13.04
CA GLY A 27 12.24 -20.72 13.77
C GLY A 27 11.25 -21.08 14.88
N ASN A 28 11.72 -21.15 16.11
CA ASN A 28 10.90 -21.51 17.27
C ASN A 28 10.21 -20.29 17.93
N VAL A 29 10.42 -19.08 17.41
CA VAL A 29 9.77 -17.86 17.93
C VAL A 29 8.45 -17.66 17.21
N PRO A 30 7.32 -17.47 17.92
CA PRO A 30 6.07 -17.14 17.27
C PRO A 30 6.19 -15.85 16.44
N LEU A 31 5.57 -15.86 15.27
CA LEU A 31 5.39 -14.65 14.46
C LEU A 31 4.24 -13.82 15.01
N GLU A 32 4.38 -12.51 14.92
CA GLU A 32 3.29 -11.61 15.23
C GLU A 32 2.18 -11.74 14.20
N GLY A 33 0.92 -11.64 14.64
CA GLY A 33 -0.20 -11.52 13.71
C GLY A 33 -0.10 -10.24 12.90
N PHE A 34 -0.62 -10.23 11.70
CA PHE A 34 -0.65 -9.02 10.87
C PHE A 34 -2.06 -8.71 10.37
N LYS A 35 -2.32 -7.42 10.13
CA LYS A 35 -3.54 -6.97 9.45
C LYS A 35 -3.34 -7.05 7.94
N PRO A 36 -4.31 -7.58 7.16
CA PRO A 36 -4.20 -7.63 5.71
C PRO A 36 -3.92 -6.26 5.10
N GLY A 37 -2.87 -6.16 4.29
CA GLY A 37 -2.35 -4.92 3.73
C GLY A 37 -1.04 -4.45 4.36
N GLN A 38 -0.68 -4.92 5.55
CA GLN A 38 0.61 -4.62 6.17
C GLN A 38 1.78 -5.25 5.42
N PHE A 39 2.98 -4.72 5.68
CA PHE A 39 4.25 -5.13 5.08
C PHE A 39 5.33 -5.40 6.14
N LEU A 40 6.40 -6.05 5.72
CA LEU A 40 7.64 -6.14 6.49
C LEU A 40 8.69 -5.21 5.90
N VAL A 41 9.53 -4.68 6.77
CA VAL A 41 10.73 -3.91 6.42
C VAL A 41 11.93 -4.83 6.47
N PHE A 42 12.74 -4.81 5.43
CA PHE A 42 13.93 -5.64 5.31
C PHE A 42 15.18 -4.79 5.24
N ARG A 43 16.22 -5.21 5.97
CA ARG A 43 17.60 -4.81 5.72
C ARG A 43 18.27 -5.89 4.88
N ILE A 44 18.63 -5.53 3.66
CA ILE A 44 19.17 -6.46 2.68
C ILE A 44 20.60 -6.07 2.38
N ALA A 45 21.53 -6.92 2.79
CA ALA A 45 22.95 -6.77 2.45
C ALA A 45 23.15 -7.18 0.98
N THR A 46 23.41 -6.23 0.11
CA THR A 46 23.72 -6.44 -1.29
C THR A 46 25.21 -6.22 -1.56
N PRO A 47 25.75 -6.66 -2.70
CA PRO A 47 27.14 -6.37 -3.07
C PRO A 47 27.49 -4.87 -3.14
N HIS A 48 26.46 -4.01 -3.26
CA HIS A 48 26.60 -2.55 -3.36
C HIS A 48 26.32 -1.84 -2.04
N GLY A 49 26.14 -2.58 -0.94
CA GLY A 49 25.84 -2.06 0.40
C GLY A 49 24.50 -2.55 0.93
N GLU A 50 24.22 -2.17 2.17
CA GLU A 50 22.94 -2.46 2.80
C GLU A 50 21.86 -1.51 2.29
N VAL A 51 20.68 -2.07 1.98
CA VAL A 51 19.51 -1.30 1.56
C VAL A 51 18.30 -1.69 2.41
N VAL A 52 17.45 -0.71 2.70
CA VAL A 52 16.18 -0.93 3.38
C VAL A 52 15.05 -0.97 2.35
N ARG A 53 14.21 -2.02 2.40
CA ARG A 53 13.04 -2.18 1.52
C ARG A 53 11.86 -2.76 2.28
N ASN A 54 10.67 -2.34 1.89
CA ASN A 54 9.42 -2.88 2.39
C ASN A 54 8.77 -3.78 1.32
N TYR A 55 8.20 -4.89 1.78
CA TYR A 55 7.41 -5.80 0.94
C TYR A 55 6.12 -6.18 1.65
N SER A 56 4.99 -5.97 0.97
CA SER A 56 3.68 -6.30 1.51
C SER A 56 3.55 -7.79 1.78
N LEU A 57 2.90 -8.11 2.89
CA LEU A 57 2.52 -9.47 3.22
C LEU A 57 1.43 -9.91 2.25
N SER A 58 1.68 -10.99 1.51
CA SER A 58 0.80 -11.51 0.47
C SER A 58 0.13 -12.83 0.84
N GLY A 59 0.45 -13.40 2.01
CA GLY A 59 -0.13 -14.64 2.52
C GLY A 59 -1.42 -14.43 3.29
N SER A 60 -2.02 -15.54 3.73
CA SER A 60 -3.14 -15.51 4.66
C SER A 60 -2.70 -14.94 6.02
N PRO A 61 -3.43 -13.95 6.58
CA PRO A 61 -3.14 -13.45 7.93
C PRO A 61 -3.36 -14.50 9.04
N ASP A 62 -4.08 -15.58 8.73
CA ASP A 62 -4.33 -16.67 9.65
C ASP A 62 -3.37 -17.85 9.47
N ALA A 63 -2.42 -17.76 8.54
CA ALA A 63 -1.37 -18.77 8.38
C ALA A 63 -0.37 -18.64 9.53
N LEU A 64 -0.54 -19.47 10.54
CA LEU A 64 0.38 -19.51 11.67
C LEU A 64 1.71 -20.16 11.26
N GLY A 65 2.83 -19.52 11.61
CA GLY A 65 4.17 -20.10 11.49
C GLY A 65 5.04 -19.55 10.37
N HIS A 66 4.50 -18.84 9.38
CA HIS A 66 5.31 -18.15 8.38
C HIS A 66 4.60 -16.92 7.79
N TYR A 67 5.39 -15.95 7.36
CA TYR A 67 4.94 -14.86 6.51
C TYR A 67 5.22 -15.22 5.03
N ARG A 68 4.46 -14.64 4.11
CA ARG A 68 4.77 -14.66 2.67
C ARG A 68 4.90 -13.23 2.16
N ILE A 69 6.00 -12.95 1.49
CA ILE A 69 6.17 -11.78 0.63
C ILE A 69 6.30 -12.23 -0.82
N SER A 70 5.78 -11.46 -1.76
CA SER A 70 5.89 -11.75 -3.19
C SER A 70 6.57 -10.56 -3.87
N VAL A 71 7.77 -10.78 -4.38
CA VAL A 71 8.70 -9.75 -4.84
C VAL A 71 8.76 -9.74 -6.35
N LYS A 72 8.50 -8.58 -6.96
CA LYS A 72 8.73 -8.37 -8.39
C LYS A 72 10.22 -8.09 -8.64
N ARG A 73 10.81 -8.79 -9.60
CA ARG A 73 12.17 -8.54 -10.09
C ARG A 73 12.17 -7.29 -10.97
N GLU A 74 12.84 -6.24 -10.56
CA GLU A 74 12.98 -5.00 -11.33
C GLU A 74 14.25 -5.05 -12.22
N ASP A 75 14.16 -4.49 -13.42
CA ASP A 75 15.23 -4.60 -14.44
C ASP A 75 16.47 -3.76 -14.12
N LEU A 76 16.32 -2.66 -13.38
CA LEU A 76 17.42 -1.74 -13.08
C LEU A 76 18.34 -2.18 -11.93
N GLY A 77 18.25 -3.42 -11.50
CA GLY A 77 19.09 -3.96 -10.43
C GLY A 77 18.55 -3.67 -9.02
N GLY A 78 19.42 -3.87 -8.05
CA GLY A 78 19.14 -3.59 -6.65
C GLY A 78 18.60 -4.78 -5.85
N SER A 79 17.88 -4.50 -4.77
CA SER A 79 17.47 -5.51 -3.79
C SER A 79 16.57 -6.59 -4.36
N SER A 80 15.65 -6.25 -5.27
CA SER A 80 14.73 -7.24 -5.84
C SER A 80 15.47 -8.27 -6.71
N GLN A 81 16.45 -7.85 -7.52
CA GLN A 81 17.31 -8.79 -8.24
C GLN A 81 18.12 -9.65 -7.28
N TYR A 82 18.72 -9.05 -6.25
CA TYR A 82 19.48 -9.79 -5.24
C TYR A 82 18.63 -10.88 -4.58
N LEU A 83 17.39 -10.58 -4.20
CA LEU A 83 16.46 -11.56 -3.62
C LEU A 83 16.17 -12.70 -4.60
N HIS A 84 15.92 -12.38 -5.87
CA HIS A 84 15.65 -13.40 -6.90
C HIS A 84 16.85 -14.28 -7.20
N ASP A 85 18.03 -13.69 -7.33
CA ASP A 85 19.20 -14.37 -7.89
C ASP A 85 20.06 -15.05 -6.81
N HIS A 86 20.13 -14.48 -5.61
CA HIS A 86 21.07 -14.93 -4.57
C HIS A 86 20.41 -15.55 -3.34
N VAL A 87 19.21 -15.09 -2.94
CA VAL A 87 18.56 -15.63 -1.73
C VAL A 87 17.93 -16.99 -2.03
N GLN A 88 18.27 -18.00 -1.22
CA GLN A 88 17.83 -19.39 -1.36
C GLN A 88 17.06 -19.87 -0.12
N VAL A 89 16.39 -21.01 -0.24
CA VAL A 89 15.80 -21.71 0.90
C VAL A 89 16.90 -22.08 1.91
N GLY A 90 16.69 -21.71 3.16
CA GLY A 90 17.67 -21.87 4.23
C GLY A 90 18.37 -20.59 4.65
N ASP A 91 18.43 -19.58 3.76
CA ASP A 91 18.99 -18.27 4.09
C ASP A 91 18.11 -17.51 5.09
N SER A 92 18.68 -16.49 5.69
CA SER A 92 17.99 -15.60 6.62
C SER A 92 17.98 -14.16 6.10
N LEU A 93 16.82 -13.53 6.18
CA LEU A 93 16.63 -12.11 5.87
C LEU A 93 16.34 -11.35 7.18
N LEU A 94 17.02 -10.24 7.41
CA LEU A 94 16.73 -9.36 8.55
C LEU A 94 15.45 -8.58 8.26
N ALA A 95 14.42 -8.78 9.08
CA ALA A 95 13.12 -8.14 8.92
C ALA A 95 12.61 -7.54 10.22
N GLU A 96 11.79 -6.52 10.09
CA GLU A 96 11.07 -5.82 11.16
C GLU A 96 9.62 -5.62 10.75
N GLY A 97 8.72 -5.51 11.70
CA GLY A 97 7.28 -5.38 11.52
C GLY A 97 6.53 -6.65 11.89
N PRO A 98 5.20 -6.73 11.58
CA PRO A 98 4.45 -6.03 10.51
C PRO A 98 4.17 -4.54 10.75
N ARG A 99 4.18 -3.73 9.68
CA ARG A 99 3.90 -2.28 9.69
C ARG A 99 2.94 -1.87 8.58
N GLY A 100 2.49 -0.63 8.63
CA GLY A 100 1.72 0.05 7.59
C GLY A 100 0.27 0.31 7.97
N ALA A 101 -0.25 1.44 7.46
CA ALA A 101 -1.61 1.91 7.69
C ALA A 101 -2.61 1.50 6.58
N PHE A 102 -2.12 1.01 5.44
CA PHE A 102 -2.97 0.50 4.36
C PHE A 102 -3.51 -0.87 4.73
N VAL A 103 -4.54 -0.89 5.57
CA VAL A 103 -5.11 -2.13 6.12
C VAL A 103 -6.58 -2.27 5.76
N LEU A 104 -7.04 -3.51 5.64
CA LEU A 104 -8.44 -3.82 5.46
C LEU A 104 -9.25 -3.35 6.68
N ASP A 105 -10.31 -2.59 6.44
CA ASP A 105 -11.35 -2.35 7.46
C ASP A 105 -12.17 -3.64 7.64
N GLU A 106 -11.83 -4.41 8.66
CA GLU A 106 -12.51 -5.67 8.96
C GLU A 106 -13.88 -5.47 9.62
N ALA A 107 -14.13 -4.29 10.22
CA ALA A 107 -15.41 -3.95 10.86
C ALA A 107 -16.45 -3.45 9.85
N GLY A 108 -16.02 -3.04 8.67
CA GLY A 108 -16.89 -2.55 7.60
C GLY A 108 -17.86 -3.63 7.11
N ASN A 109 -19.02 -3.21 6.66
CA ASN A 109 -20.08 -4.08 6.14
C ASN A 109 -20.36 -3.89 4.64
N ARG A 110 -19.73 -2.89 4.01
CA ARG A 110 -19.89 -2.59 2.59
C ARG A 110 -19.21 -3.64 1.70
N PRO A 111 -19.70 -3.83 0.48
CA PRO A 111 -18.95 -4.57 -0.53
C PRO A 111 -17.55 -3.97 -0.74
N VAL A 112 -16.60 -4.82 -1.06
CA VAL A 112 -15.18 -4.42 -1.25
C VAL A 112 -14.78 -4.60 -2.69
N VAL A 113 -14.09 -3.60 -3.23
CA VAL A 113 -13.35 -3.71 -4.49
C VAL A 113 -11.86 -3.70 -4.19
N LEU A 114 -11.18 -4.81 -4.51
CA LEU A 114 -9.73 -4.94 -4.45
C LEU A 114 -9.19 -4.70 -5.87
N LEU A 115 -8.62 -3.52 -6.12
CA LEU A 115 -8.22 -3.07 -7.46
C LEU A 115 -6.69 -2.97 -7.53
N SER A 116 -6.06 -3.83 -8.33
CA SER A 116 -4.61 -3.97 -8.36
C SER A 116 -4.01 -3.92 -9.76
N GLY A 117 -2.79 -3.38 -9.85
CA GLY A 117 -1.96 -3.41 -11.05
C GLY A 117 -0.61 -4.08 -10.81
N GLY A 118 -0.22 -5.06 -11.61
CA GLY A 118 1.07 -5.76 -11.49
C GLY A 118 1.31 -6.31 -10.09
N VAL A 119 2.46 -5.99 -9.47
CA VAL A 119 2.80 -6.49 -8.12
C VAL A 119 1.93 -5.89 -7.01
N GLY A 120 1.14 -4.84 -7.29
CA GLY A 120 0.15 -4.30 -6.35
C GLY A 120 -0.95 -5.29 -5.92
N LEU A 121 -1.01 -6.49 -6.53
CA LEU A 121 -1.89 -7.56 -6.06
C LEU A 121 -1.50 -8.11 -4.68
N THR A 122 -0.26 -7.91 -4.22
CA THR A 122 0.25 -8.54 -2.99
C THR A 122 -0.56 -8.21 -1.74
N PRO A 123 -0.84 -6.94 -1.38
CA PRO A 123 -1.72 -6.64 -0.25
C PRO A 123 -3.17 -7.09 -0.50
N MET A 124 -3.64 -7.06 -1.77
CA MET A 124 -5.01 -7.44 -2.12
C MET A 124 -5.26 -8.92 -1.90
N VAL A 125 -4.28 -9.79 -2.17
CA VAL A 125 -4.41 -11.24 -1.91
C VAL A 125 -4.50 -11.50 -0.40
N ALA A 126 -3.72 -10.82 0.44
CA ALA A 126 -3.86 -10.92 1.89
C ALA A 126 -5.24 -10.45 2.38
N MET A 127 -5.77 -9.34 1.81
CA MET A 127 -7.13 -8.87 2.10
C MET A 127 -8.18 -9.88 1.66
N LEU A 128 -8.03 -10.49 0.46
CA LEU A 128 -8.95 -11.50 -0.03
C LEU A 128 -8.99 -12.72 0.87
N HIS A 129 -7.85 -13.21 1.37
CA HIS A 129 -7.79 -14.30 2.35
C HIS A 129 -8.64 -14.04 3.61
N ARG A 130 -8.67 -12.80 4.08
CA ARG A 130 -9.52 -12.42 5.22
C ARG A 130 -10.98 -12.32 4.81
N LEU A 131 -11.28 -11.69 3.67
CA LEU A 131 -12.63 -11.42 3.21
C LEU A 131 -13.41 -12.69 2.82
N VAL A 132 -12.75 -13.75 2.36
CA VAL A 132 -13.42 -15.03 2.04
C VAL A 132 -14.07 -15.70 3.25
N LYS A 133 -13.60 -15.39 4.47
CA LYS A 133 -14.15 -15.92 5.72
C LYS A 133 -15.37 -15.16 6.23
N GLY A 134 -15.63 -13.97 5.67
CA GLY A 134 -16.77 -13.14 6.02
C GLY A 134 -17.93 -13.27 5.04
N THR A 135 -18.88 -12.34 5.12
CA THR A 135 -20.09 -12.33 4.28
C THR A 135 -20.11 -11.20 3.26
N ARG A 136 -19.15 -10.25 3.32
CA ARG A 136 -19.07 -9.11 2.40
C ARG A 136 -18.91 -9.59 0.95
N ARG A 137 -19.60 -8.93 0.04
CA ARG A 137 -19.32 -9.12 -1.39
C ARG A 137 -17.95 -8.55 -1.73
N VAL A 138 -17.20 -9.24 -2.58
CA VAL A 138 -15.86 -8.83 -2.99
C VAL A 138 -15.73 -8.93 -4.51
N LEU A 139 -15.23 -7.87 -5.12
CA LEU A 139 -14.81 -7.86 -6.50
C LEU A 139 -13.31 -7.65 -6.55
N PHE A 140 -12.57 -8.67 -6.99
CA PHE A 140 -11.12 -8.62 -7.17
C PHE A 140 -10.81 -8.23 -8.61
N LEU A 141 -10.32 -7.02 -8.83
CA LEU A 141 -9.94 -6.50 -10.14
C LEU A 141 -8.41 -6.44 -10.26
N HIS A 142 -7.87 -7.13 -11.26
CA HIS A 142 -6.42 -7.14 -11.47
C HIS A 142 -6.04 -6.85 -12.91
N ALA A 143 -5.11 -5.90 -13.10
CA ALA A 143 -4.53 -5.55 -14.39
C ALA A 143 -3.05 -5.93 -14.44
N CYS A 144 -2.63 -6.57 -15.52
CA CYS A 144 -1.21 -6.85 -15.82
C CYS A 144 -0.97 -6.91 -17.33
N GLU A 145 0.31 -7.08 -17.72
CA GLU A 145 0.65 -7.10 -19.15
C GLU A 145 0.12 -8.35 -19.87
N GLY A 146 0.15 -9.52 -19.22
CA GLY A 146 -0.31 -10.79 -19.78
C GLY A 146 -0.22 -11.92 -18.77
N GLY A 147 -0.58 -13.12 -19.18
CA GLY A 147 -0.66 -14.30 -18.31
C GLY A 147 0.69 -14.76 -17.76
N ASP A 148 1.77 -14.53 -18.51
CA ASP A 148 3.14 -14.89 -18.12
C ASP A 148 3.66 -14.09 -16.91
N VAL A 149 3.07 -12.92 -16.64
CA VAL A 149 3.41 -12.05 -15.52
C VAL A 149 2.32 -11.98 -14.45
N HIS A 150 1.19 -12.66 -14.65
CA HIS A 150 0.09 -12.73 -13.68
C HIS A 150 0.42 -13.73 -12.56
N ALA A 151 0.96 -13.22 -11.47
CA ALA A 151 1.26 -14.02 -10.27
C ALA A 151 -0.01 -14.32 -9.45
N LEU A 152 0.01 -15.40 -8.66
CA LEU A 152 -1.02 -15.77 -7.69
C LEU A 152 -2.44 -15.89 -8.29
N ARG A 153 -2.55 -16.03 -9.62
CA ARG A 153 -3.85 -16.11 -10.29
C ARG A 153 -4.68 -17.31 -9.82
N ASP A 154 -4.07 -18.49 -9.80
CA ASP A 154 -4.77 -19.72 -9.40
C ASP A 154 -5.24 -19.66 -7.95
N GLU A 155 -4.47 -18.99 -7.08
CA GLU A 155 -4.86 -18.74 -5.69
C GLU A 155 -6.06 -17.79 -5.60
N VAL A 156 -6.08 -16.69 -6.36
CA VAL A 156 -7.22 -15.77 -6.41
C VAL A 156 -8.46 -16.48 -6.96
N GLU A 157 -8.34 -17.25 -8.05
CA GLU A 157 -9.43 -18.05 -8.63
C GLU A 157 -10.00 -19.04 -7.60
N ALA A 158 -9.11 -19.74 -6.88
CA ALA A 158 -9.51 -20.68 -5.82
C ALA A 158 -10.24 -19.96 -4.68
N LEU A 159 -9.73 -18.80 -4.23
CA LEU A 159 -10.34 -18.04 -3.14
C LEU A 159 -11.73 -17.51 -3.51
N VAL A 160 -11.91 -16.95 -4.71
CA VAL A 160 -13.22 -16.43 -5.11
C VAL A 160 -14.25 -17.54 -5.37
N ALA A 161 -13.80 -18.75 -5.65
CA ALA A 161 -14.67 -19.91 -5.79
C ALA A 161 -15.20 -20.48 -4.45
N THR A 162 -14.69 -20.01 -3.31
CA THR A 162 -15.04 -20.58 -2.00
C THR A 162 -16.47 -20.30 -1.57
N ARG A 163 -17.06 -19.21 -2.01
CA ARG A 163 -18.47 -18.87 -1.69
C ARG A 163 -19.09 -17.89 -2.70
N PRO A 164 -20.43 -17.84 -2.80
CA PRO A 164 -21.14 -16.81 -3.55
C PRO A 164 -20.81 -15.39 -3.05
N GLY A 165 -20.92 -14.42 -3.95
CA GLY A 165 -20.64 -13.01 -3.66
C GLY A 165 -19.17 -12.62 -3.74
N LEU A 166 -18.30 -13.54 -4.10
CA LEU A 166 -16.91 -13.28 -4.48
C LEU A 166 -16.78 -13.43 -5.99
N SER A 167 -16.03 -12.53 -6.60
CA SER A 167 -15.73 -12.60 -8.04
C SER A 167 -14.39 -11.97 -8.35
N ALA A 168 -13.77 -12.37 -9.46
CA ALA A 168 -12.54 -11.79 -9.97
C ALA A 168 -12.70 -11.40 -11.42
N HIS A 169 -12.03 -10.30 -11.83
CA HIS A 169 -11.92 -9.88 -13.22
C HIS A 169 -10.46 -9.52 -13.53
N PHE A 170 -9.89 -10.20 -14.51
CA PHE A 170 -8.50 -10.02 -14.92
C PHE A 170 -8.46 -9.31 -16.26
N CYS A 171 -7.75 -8.18 -16.32
CA CYS A 171 -7.55 -7.37 -17.51
C CYS A 171 -6.10 -7.50 -17.98
N TYR A 172 -5.86 -8.03 -19.17
CA TYR A 172 -4.52 -8.14 -19.75
C TYR A 172 -4.30 -7.06 -20.78
N ARG A 173 -3.23 -6.28 -20.59
CA ARG A 173 -2.93 -5.17 -21.51
C ARG A 173 -2.57 -5.65 -22.90
N THR A 174 -1.74 -6.69 -22.98
CA THR A 174 -1.21 -7.27 -24.22
C THR A 174 -1.21 -8.79 -24.10
N PRO A 175 -2.39 -9.45 -24.10
CA PRO A 175 -2.46 -10.90 -23.98
C PRO A 175 -1.76 -11.57 -25.16
N SER A 176 -1.01 -12.64 -24.88
CA SER A 176 -0.40 -13.50 -25.88
C SER A 176 -1.43 -14.37 -26.60
N ASP A 177 -1.03 -15.01 -27.70
CA ASP A 177 -1.89 -15.99 -28.36
C ASP A 177 -2.25 -17.16 -27.44
N GLN A 178 -1.33 -17.57 -26.56
CA GLN A 178 -1.58 -18.57 -25.53
C GLN A 178 -2.65 -18.09 -24.53
N ASP A 179 -2.61 -16.84 -24.11
CA ASP A 179 -3.62 -16.27 -23.22
C ASP A 179 -5.01 -16.28 -23.88
N ARG A 180 -5.08 -15.92 -25.17
CA ARG A 180 -6.34 -15.95 -25.94
C ARG A 180 -6.89 -17.36 -26.13
N GLN A 181 -6.01 -18.34 -26.31
CA GLN A 181 -6.40 -19.75 -26.42
C GLN A 181 -6.96 -20.29 -25.09
N THR A 182 -6.27 -19.99 -23.97
CA THR A 182 -6.67 -20.49 -22.65
C THR A 182 -7.85 -19.74 -22.04
N LYS A 183 -8.13 -18.52 -22.53
CA LYS A 183 -9.24 -17.65 -22.08
C LYS A 183 -9.29 -17.44 -20.57
N ARG A 184 -8.10 -17.40 -19.92
CA ARG A 184 -8.00 -17.20 -18.47
C ARG A 184 -7.90 -15.73 -18.06
N PHE A 185 -8.38 -14.83 -18.89
CA PHE A 185 -8.55 -13.40 -18.61
C PHE A 185 -9.94 -12.96 -19.13
N HIS A 186 -10.40 -11.80 -18.70
CA HIS A 186 -11.78 -11.37 -18.93
C HIS A 186 -11.87 -10.19 -19.89
N SER A 187 -10.84 -9.35 -19.95
CA SER A 187 -10.79 -8.21 -20.87
C SER A 187 -9.38 -7.88 -21.32
N GLU A 188 -9.25 -7.26 -22.51
CA GLU A 188 -7.97 -6.79 -23.07
C GLU A 188 -7.84 -5.28 -22.92
N GLY A 189 -6.59 -4.80 -22.84
CA GLY A 189 -6.25 -3.40 -22.74
C GLY A 189 -6.05 -2.93 -21.29
N VAL A 190 -6.72 -1.86 -20.92
CA VAL A 190 -6.68 -1.26 -19.57
C VAL A 190 -8.09 -1.12 -19.04
N PHE A 191 -8.26 -1.06 -17.74
CA PHE A 191 -9.55 -0.75 -17.15
C PHE A 191 -10.01 0.65 -17.60
N THR A 192 -11.15 0.69 -18.27
CA THR A 192 -11.82 1.94 -18.66
C THR A 192 -12.95 2.27 -17.69
N ARG A 193 -13.47 3.50 -17.78
CA ARG A 193 -14.64 3.94 -17.02
C ARG A 193 -15.85 3.03 -17.31
N GLU A 194 -16.11 2.71 -18.59
CA GLU A 194 -17.22 1.89 -19.05
C GLU A 194 -17.11 0.46 -18.51
N GLN A 195 -15.89 -0.10 -18.51
CA GLN A 195 -15.64 -1.42 -17.91
C GLN A 195 -15.91 -1.42 -16.42
N LEU A 196 -15.41 -0.44 -15.68
CA LEU A 196 -15.70 -0.33 -14.24
C LEU A 196 -17.20 -0.18 -13.98
N GLN A 197 -17.91 0.64 -14.75
CA GLN A 197 -19.37 0.78 -14.64
C GLN A 197 -20.11 -0.53 -14.91
N SER A 198 -19.64 -1.37 -15.83
CA SER A 198 -20.25 -2.67 -16.12
C SER A 198 -20.00 -3.71 -15.05
N LEU A 199 -18.89 -3.61 -14.32
CA LEU A 199 -18.49 -4.54 -13.27
C LEU A 199 -19.03 -4.15 -11.89
N LEU A 200 -19.21 -2.85 -11.65
CA LEU A 200 -19.71 -2.31 -10.39
C LEU A 200 -21.24 -2.20 -10.44
N TYR A 201 -21.91 -3.00 -9.66
CA TYR A 201 -23.34 -2.83 -9.46
C TYR A 201 -23.61 -1.52 -8.69
N LEU A 202 -24.85 -1.01 -8.76
CA LEU A 202 -25.29 0.11 -7.94
C LEU A 202 -25.22 -0.30 -6.46
N ASP A 203 -24.14 0.07 -5.81
CA ASP A 203 -23.87 -0.20 -4.40
C ASP A 203 -22.82 0.77 -3.84
N ASP A 204 -22.62 0.74 -2.54
CA ASP A 204 -21.75 1.62 -1.80
C ASP A 204 -20.47 0.89 -1.35
N TYR A 205 -19.47 0.87 -2.23
CA TYR A 205 -18.24 0.08 -2.07
C TYR A 205 -17.15 0.79 -1.26
N ASP A 206 -16.34 0.00 -0.56
CA ASP A 206 -15.01 0.39 -0.12
C ASP A 206 -13.96 -0.10 -1.15
N PHE A 207 -13.09 0.80 -1.60
CA PHE A 207 -12.08 0.52 -2.61
C PHE A 207 -10.69 0.46 -1.98
N TYR A 208 -9.92 -0.57 -2.34
CA TYR A 208 -8.50 -0.69 -2.02
C TYR A 208 -7.73 -0.71 -3.33
N LEU A 209 -6.79 0.23 -3.50
CA LEU A 209 -6.10 0.48 -4.75
C LEU A 209 -4.58 0.37 -4.57
N CYS A 210 -3.90 -0.48 -5.35
CA CYS A 210 -2.45 -0.59 -5.34
C CYS A 210 -1.90 -1.00 -6.71
N GLY A 211 -0.81 -0.35 -7.14
CA GLY A 211 -0.21 -0.63 -8.44
C GLY A 211 0.81 0.41 -8.87
N PRO A 212 1.30 0.34 -10.12
CA PRO A 212 2.21 1.33 -10.68
C PRO A 212 1.59 2.74 -10.73
N PRO A 213 2.39 3.84 -10.61
CA PRO A 213 1.88 5.20 -10.57
C PRO A 213 0.89 5.57 -11.70
N PRO A 214 1.11 5.21 -12.97
CA PRO A 214 0.13 5.52 -14.03
C PRO A 214 -1.21 4.80 -13.85
N PHE A 215 -1.20 3.54 -13.37
CA PHE A 215 -2.41 2.78 -13.04
C PHE A 215 -3.15 3.42 -11.87
N MET A 216 -2.41 3.78 -10.81
CA MET A 216 -2.98 4.42 -9.63
C MET A 216 -3.70 5.72 -9.98
N ALA A 217 -3.03 6.61 -10.74
CA ALA A 217 -3.60 7.88 -11.17
C ALA A 217 -4.87 7.68 -12.01
N ALA A 218 -4.82 6.80 -13.01
CA ALA A 218 -5.97 6.53 -13.88
C ALA A 218 -7.15 5.96 -13.10
N MET A 219 -6.92 4.98 -12.23
CA MET A 219 -8.00 4.36 -11.46
C MET A 219 -8.59 5.30 -10.42
N TYR A 220 -7.76 6.02 -9.69
CA TYR A 220 -8.23 7.00 -8.71
C TYR A 220 -9.11 8.09 -9.37
N GLN A 221 -8.65 8.69 -10.47
CA GLN A 221 -9.41 9.68 -11.22
C GLN A 221 -10.73 9.11 -11.76
N THR A 222 -10.69 7.88 -12.28
CA THR A 222 -11.89 7.22 -12.78
C THR A 222 -12.90 6.99 -11.66
N LEU A 223 -12.49 6.47 -10.50
CA LEU A 223 -13.36 6.27 -9.34
C LEU A 223 -13.98 7.59 -8.86
N CYS A 224 -13.17 8.64 -8.72
CA CYS A 224 -13.66 9.98 -8.36
C CYS A 224 -14.67 10.51 -9.40
N SER A 225 -14.42 10.29 -10.71
CA SER A 225 -15.34 10.70 -11.79
C SER A 225 -16.65 9.91 -11.82
N LEU A 226 -16.66 8.72 -11.24
CA LEU A 226 -17.86 7.89 -11.02
C LEU A 226 -18.63 8.29 -9.76
N GLY A 227 -18.15 9.29 -9.00
CA GLY A 227 -18.81 9.79 -7.80
C GLY A 227 -18.41 9.04 -6.50
N VAL A 228 -17.38 8.20 -6.56
CA VAL A 228 -16.89 7.54 -5.34
C VAL A 228 -16.25 8.58 -4.41
N PRO A 229 -16.71 8.69 -3.14
CA PRO A 229 -16.09 9.59 -2.18
C PRO A 229 -14.63 9.22 -1.93
N LYS A 230 -13.74 10.20 -1.87
CA LYS A 230 -12.31 9.98 -1.65
C LYS A 230 -12.03 9.17 -0.37
N THR A 231 -12.81 9.39 0.68
CA THR A 231 -12.75 8.66 1.96
C THR A 231 -13.05 7.17 1.85
N ARG A 232 -13.54 6.72 0.69
CA ARG A 232 -13.80 5.31 0.37
C ARG A 232 -12.73 4.67 -0.52
N ILE A 233 -11.69 5.41 -0.88
CA ILE A 233 -10.61 4.94 -1.73
C ILE A 233 -9.33 4.91 -0.90
N ALA A 234 -9.08 3.77 -0.26
CA ALA A 234 -7.79 3.50 0.38
C ALA A 234 -6.76 3.10 -0.69
N TYR A 235 -5.53 3.59 -0.59
CA TYR A 235 -4.49 3.28 -1.57
C TYR A 235 -3.09 3.23 -0.97
N GLU A 236 -2.22 2.44 -1.61
CA GLU A 236 -0.80 2.34 -1.26
C GLU A 236 0.07 2.38 -2.52
N PHE A 237 1.16 3.16 -2.47
CA PHE A 237 2.16 3.23 -3.52
C PHE A 237 3.36 2.33 -3.23
N PHE A 238 3.87 1.67 -4.27
CA PHE A 238 5.16 1.00 -4.22
C PHE A 238 6.23 1.86 -4.89
N GLY A 239 7.12 2.45 -4.09
CA GLY A 239 8.13 3.40 -4.55
C GLY A 239 7.75 4.86 -4.28
N PRO A 240 8.41 5.82 -4.96
CA PRO A 240 8.11 7.25 -4.78
C PRO A 240 6.64 7.52 -5.10
N ALA A 241 5.93 8.07 -4.12
CA ALA A 241 4.52 8.39 -4.29
C ALA A 241 4.35 9.70 -5.06
N THR A 242 3.41 9.71 -5.97
CA THR A 242 2.87 10.93 -6.58
C THR A 242 1.54 11.25 -5.93
N VAL A 243 1.27 12.54 -5.71
CA VAL A 243 -0.03 12.97 -5.19
C VAL A 243 -1.09 12.69 -6.25
N LEU A 244 -2.01 11.76 -5.98
CA LEU A 244 -3.09 11.41 -6.92
C LEU A 244 -4.05 12.59 -7.17
N GLU A 245 -4.14 13.50 -6.22
CA GLU A 245 -5.06 14.64 -6.27
C GLU A 245 -4.55 15.81 -7.11
N ALA A 246 -3.25 15.99 -7.27
CA ALA A 246 -2.65 17.10 -8.00
C ALA A 246 -2.96 17.11 -9.51
N ALA A 247 -3.42 15.97 -10.06
CA ALA A 247 -3.78 15.85 -11.48
C ALA A 247 -5.23 16.27 -11.80
N ALA A 248 -6.05 16.56 -10.80
CA ALA A 248 -7.47 16.84 -10.97
C ALA A 248 -7.85 18.26 -10.50
N ASN A 249 -7.49 19.28 -11.26
CA ASN A 249 -7.75 20.72 -11.04
C ASN A 249 -6.94 21.38 -9.90
N PRO A 250 -6.44 22.61 -10.09
CA PRO A 250 -5.99 23.44 -8.99
C PRO A 250 -7.19 23.67 -8.06
N ALA A 251 -7.15 23.07 -6.88
CA ALA A 251 -8.18 23.25 -5.87
C ALA A 251 -8.40 24.75 -5.62
N PRO A 252 -9.64 25.21 -5.41
CA PRO A 252 -9.87 26.55 -4.91
C PRO A 252 -9.05 26.71 -3.62
N LYS A 253 -8.34 27.84 -3.47
CA LYS A 253 -7.56 28.11 -2.26
C LYS A 253 -8.44 27.83 -1.06
N PRO A 254 -8.04 26.96 -0.12
CA PRO A 254 -8.87 26.64 1.03
C PRO A 254 -9.17 27.95 1.79
N PHE A 255 -10.41 28.13 2.15
CA PHE A 255 -10.80 29.18 3.08
C PHE A 255 -10.23 28.79 4.44
N VAL A 256 -9.11 29.39 4.80
CA VAL A 256 -8.49 29.17 6.11
C VAL A 256 -9.34 29.96 7.11
N ALA A 257 -10.17 29.26 7.89
CA ALA A 257 -10.83 29.87 9.03
C ALA A 257 -9.76 30.31 10.04
N ALA A 258 -9.98 31.45 10.70
CA ALA A 258 -9.08 31.87 11.78
C ALA A 258 -9.05 30.77 12.86
N PRO A 259 -7.86 30.43 13.42
CA PRO A 259 -7.72 29.41 14.45
C PRO A 259 -8.64 29.68 15.63
N SER A 260 -9.24 28.61 16.18
CA SER A 260 -10.12 28.68 17.36
C SER A 260 -9.28 28.91 18.61
N GLU A 261 -9.72 29.75 19.54
CA GLU A 261 -9.00 29.95 20.80
C GLU A 261 -8.90 28.63 21.60
N GLY A 262 -7.65 28.23 21.92
CA GLY A 262 -7.34 27.01 22.69
C GLY A 262 -7.25 25.72 21.88
N ALA A 263 -7.42 25.74 20.54
CA ALA A 263 -7.21 24.58 19.69
C ALA A 263 -5.71 24.33 19.44
N ILE A 264 -5.34 23.07 19.19
CA ILE A 264 -4.02 22.72 18.68
C ILE A 264 -3.98 23.19 17.22
N THR A 265 -3.02 24.03 16.87
CA THR A 265 -2.87 24.58 15.51
C THR A 265 -1.65 23.97 14.80
N VAL A 266 -1.75 23.85 13.49
CA VAL A 266 -0.66 23.43 12.62
C VAL A 266 -0.39 24.55 11.62
N GLU A 267 0.83 25.11 11.67
CA GLU A 267 1.31 26.11 10.73
C GLU A 267 2.24 25.44 9.71
N PHE A 268 1.91 25.54 8.44
CA PHE A 268 2.78 25.20 7.31
C PHE A 268 3.43 26.50 6.82
N ARG A 269 4.61 26.82 7.36
CA ARG A 269 5.22 28.15 7.30
C ARG A 269 5.54 28.60 5.88
N LYS A 270 6.17 27.74 5.06
CA LYS A 270 6.52 28.11 3.68
C LYS A 270 5.30 28.34 2.80
N SER A 271 4.22 27.65 3.09
CA SER A 271 2.96 27.77 2.35
C SER A 271 2.07 28.88 2.88
N GLY A 272 2.38 29.44 4.06
CA GLY A 272 1.58 30.47 4.73
C GLY A 272 0.20 29.99 5.18
N ILE A 273 0.02 28.69 5.42
CA ILE A 273 -1.24 28.08 5.83
C ILE A 273 -1.19 27.75 7.31
N THR A 274 -2.20 28.19 8.06
CA THR A 274 -2.43 27.77 9.46
C THR A 274 -3.83 27.19 9.57
N THR A 275 -3.95 26.05 10.23
CA THR A 275 -5.22 25.35 10.41
C THR A 275 -5.31 24.70 11.78
N ASP A 276 -6.54 24.45 12.27
CA ASP A 276 -6.76 23.72 13.51
C ASP A 276 -6.60 22.21 13.29
N TRP A 277 -5.97 21.56 14.25
CA TRP A 277 -5.94 20.10 14.32
C TRP A 277 -7.22 19.58 14.98
N THR A 278 -8.13 19.04 14.20
CA THR A 278 -9.42 18.51 14.69
C THR A 278 -9.38 17.00 14.98
N GLY A 279 -8.30 16.33 14.62
CA GLY A 279 -8.19 14.87 14.67
C GLY A 279 -8.91 14.13 13.53
N ALA A 280 -9.46 14.86 12.56
CA ALA A 280 -10.09 14.26 11.37
C ALA A 280 -9.03 13.66 10.40
N ALA A 281 -7.87 14.28 10.31
CA ALA A 281 -6.75 13.75 9.56
C ALA A 281 -5.98 12.70 10.38
N ASP A 282 -5.52 11.63 9.74
CA ASP A 282 -4.79 10.54 10.42
C ASP A 282 -3.35 10.94 10.80
N SER A 283 -2.75 11.88 10.09
CA SER A 283 -1.36 12.33 10.27
C SER A 283 -1.17 13.78 9.85
N LEU A 284 -0.03 14.38 10.21
CA LEU A 284 0.37 15.70 9.71
C LEU A 284 0.53 15.74 8.18
N LEU A 285 0.93 14.62 7.57
CA LEU A 285 0.96 14.48 6.10
C LEU A 285 -0.45 14.56 5.52
N ALA A 286 -1.41 13.80 6.10
CA ALA A 286 -2.79 13.81 5.63
C ALA A 286 -3.41 15.21 5.76
N LEU A 287 -3.16 15.90 6.88
CA LEU A 287 -3.61 17.28 7.06
C LEU A 287 -3.02 18.22 6.01
N ALA A 288 -1.73 18.10 5.69
CA ALA A 288 -1.10 18.90 4.64
C ALA A 288 -1.73 18.66 3.27
N GLU A 289 -2.03 17.39 2.94
CA GLU A 289 -2.72 17.01 1.71
C GLU A 289 -4.16 17.58 1.68
N ASP A 290 -4.91 17.51 2.79
CA ASP A 290 -6.24 18.11 2.91
C ASP A 290 -6.23 19.64 2.72
N MET A 291 -5.13 20.29 3.09
CA MET A 291 -4.92 21.72 2.86
C MET A 291 -4.41 22.03 1.44
N GLY A 292 -4.33 21.04 0.55
CA GLY A 292 -3.90 21.20 -0.83
C GLY A 292 -2.39 21.30 -1.02
N LEU A 293 -1.60 20.98 0.01
CA LEU A 293 -0.15 20.87 -0.10
C LEU A 293 0.24 19.51 -0.66
N SER A 294 1.43 19.43 -1.24
CA SER A 294 1.95 18.22 -1.86
C SER A 294 3.35 17.90 -1.33
N PRO A 295 3.50 17.59 -0.04
CA PRO A 295 4.80 17.20 0.50
C PRO A 295 5.27 15.88 -0.12
N GLU A 296 6.59 15.69 -0.17
CA GLU A 296 7.14 14.40 -0.59
C GLU A 296 6.82 13.30 0.43
N PHE A 297 6.41 12.15 -0.04
CA PHE A 297 6.22 10.95 0.78
C PHE A 297 6.40 9.67 -0.04
N SER A 298 6.48 8.52 0.64
CA SER A 298 6.51 7.21 -0.01
C SER A 298 5.80 6.15 0.83
N CYS A 299 6.40 5.70 1.94
CA CYS A 299 5.92 4.53 2.70
C CYS A 299 4.73 4.82 3.64
N ARG A 300 4.44 6.05 4.00
CA ARG A 300 3.44 6.48 5.01
C ARG A 300 3.54 5.75 6.36
N ALA A 301 4.70 5.22 6.72
CA ALA A 301 4.92 4.38 7.89
C ALA A 301 6.26 4.66 8.62
N GLY A 302 6.82 5.85 8.46
CA GLY A 302 8.02 6.26 9.19
C GLY A 302 9.33 5.55 8.81
N ILE A 303 9.46 5.02 7.58
CA ILE A 303 10.57 4.14 7.21
C ILE A 303 11.52 4.77 6.20
N CYS A 304 10.96 5.40 5.15
CA CYS A 304 11.74 5.82 3.98
C CYS A 304 12.33 7.22 4.10
N ASN A 305 12.00 7.96 5.16
CA ASN A 305 12.40 9.35 5.39
C ASN A 305 11.98 10.35 4.30
N SER A 306 11.20 9.95 3.26
CA SER A 306 10.78 10.86 2.18
C SER A 306 9.89 12.01 2.67
N CYS A 307 9.10 11.80 3.73
CA CYS A 307 8.23 12.82 4.33
C CYS A 307 8.90 13.59 5.46
N LYS A 308 10.24 13.52 5.55
CA LYS A 308 10.98 14.24 6.59
C LYS A 308 10.87 15.74 6.38
N SER A 309 10.45 16.44 7.42
CA SER A 309 10.27 17.90 7.44
C SER A 309 10.95 18.48 8.67
N SER A 310 11.21 19.78 8.65
CA SER A 310 11.69 20.48 9.84
C SER A 310 10.51 20.96 10.68
N ILE A 311 10.58 20.70 11.99
CA ILE A 311 9.67 21.26 12.99
C ILE A 311 10.42 22.34 13.77
N THR A 312 9.91 23.56 13.77
CA THR A 312 10.54 24.72 14.41
C THR A 312 9.91 25.11 15.74
N ALA A 313 8.70 24.62 16.00
CA ALA A 313 8.00 24.81 17.28
C ALA A 313 7.00 23.67 17.50
N GLY A 314 6.75 23.37 18.78
CA GLY A 314 5.80 22.36 19.21
C GLY A 314 6.37 20.95 19.31
N GLU A 315 5.50 20.01 19.68
CA GLU A 315 5.82 18.59 19.86
C GLU A 315 4.83 17.73 19.08
N VAL A 316 5.29 16.55 18.65
CA VAL A 316 4.47 15.53 17.99
C VAL A 316 4.48 14.22 18.76
N ASP A 317 3.40 13.44 18.61
CA ASP A 317 3.32 12.04 18.99
C ASP A 317 3.42 11.17 17.75
N TYR A 318 4.21 10.09 17.82
CA TYR A 318 4.32 9.10 16.76
C TYR A 318 3.37 7.92 17.02
N PHE A 319 2.46 7.64 16.08
CA PHE A 319 1.64 6.43 16.14
C PHE A 319 2.32 5.20 15.48
N GLU A 320 3.32 5.45 14.65
CA GLU A 320 4.31 4.49 14.14
C GLU A 320 5.70 5.10 14.38
N ASP A 321 6.51 4.46 15.23
CA ASP A 321 7.83 4.97 15.53
C ASP A 321 8.71 5.04 14.27
N PRO A 322 9.43 6.14 14.02
CA PRO A 322 10.43 6.23 12.97
C PRO A 322 11.41 5.04 13.01
N LEU A 323 11.80 4.53 11.83
CA LEU A 323 12.75 3.43 11.74
C LEU A 323 14.15 3.86 12.19
N ASP A 324 14.56 5.05 11.77
CA ASP A 324 15.84 5.66 12.10
C ASP A 324 15.63 6.77 13.15
N ASP A 325 16.67 7.03 13.95
CA ASP A 325 16.67 8.16 14.86
C ASP A 325 16.66 9.47 14.06
N LEU A 326 15.82 10.40 14.47
CA LEU A 326 15.72 11.72 13.84
C LEU A 326 16.63 12.72 14.57
N SER A 327 17.20 13.66 13.84
CA SER A 327 17.93 14.77 14.43
C SER A 327 16.98 15.74 15.14
N PRO A 328 17.45 16.49 16.16
CA PRO A 328 16.63 17.53 16.78
C PRO A 328 16.07 18.51 15.75
N GLY A 329 14.79 18.78 15.79
CA GLY A 329 14.09 19.64 14.82
C GLY A 329 13.68 18.95 13.52
N GLU A 330 13.81 17.63 13.41
CA GLU A 330 13.26 16.84 12.31
C GLU A 330 12.02 16.08 12.75
N VAL A 331 11.07 15.90 11.82
CA VAL A 331 9.83 15.13 12.02
C VAL A 331 9.48 14.35 10.76
N LEU A 332 8.95 13.14 10.93
CA LEU A 332 8.30 12.39 9.84
C LEU A 332 6.80 12.64 9.90
N ILE A 333 6.30 13.49 9.03
CA ILE A 333 4.91 13.95 9.04
C ILE A 333 3.89 12.85 8.67
N CYS A 334 4.33 11.75 8.05
CA CYS A 334 3.44 10.67 7.64
C CYS A 334 3.01 9.74 8.78
N CYS A 335 3.73 9.72 9.90
CA CYS A 335 3.50 8.82 11.02
C CYS A 335 3.38 9.56 12.36
N SER A 336 3.12 10.87 12.32
CA SER A 336 3.03 11.72 13.49
C SER A 336 1.75 12.56 13.51
N ARG A 337 1.34 12.93 14.73
CA ARG A 337 0.22 13.84 15.04
C ARG A 337 0.74 14.96 15.94
N PRO A 338 0.18 16.17 15.87
CA PRO A 338 0.58 17.23 16.77
C PRO A 338 0.11 16.93 18.20
N LYS A 339 1.03 16.99 19.16
CA LYS A 339 0.73 16.92 20.60
C LYS A 339 0.45 18.29 21.18
N THR A 340 1.13 19.29 20.67
CA THR A 340 0.90 20.72 20.92
C THR A 340 0.76 21.44 19.59
N SER A 341 0.48 22.75 19.60
CA SER A 341 0.56 23.53 18.36
C SER A 341 1.95 23.43 17.76
N VAL A 342 2.04 23.15 16.45
CA VAL A 342 3.31 22.89 15.76
C VAL A 342 3.51 23.84 14.59
N VAL A 343 4.78 24.11 14.28
CA VAL A 343 5.20 24.89 13.10
C VAL A 343 6.13 24.02 12.25
N LEU A 344 5.73 23.77 11.02
CA LEU A 344 6.43 22.93 10.05
C LEU A 344 6.95 23.77 8.88
N GLU A 345 8.15 23.49 8.41
CA GLU A 345 8.74 24.12 7.23
C GLU A 345 8.24 23.43 5.93
N LEU A 346 6.93 23.59 5.66
CA LEU A 346 6.23 23.09 4.46
C LEU A 346 5.57 24.20 3.69
#